data_27b42009a44b98f08473c18304a3c127
#
_entry.id   27b42009a44b98f08473c18304a3c127
#
_cell.length_a   1.000
_cell.length_b   1.000
_cell.length_c   1.000
_cell.angle_alpha   90.00
_cell.angle_beta   90.00
_cell.angle_gamma   90.00
#
_symmetry.space_group_name_H-M   'P 1'
#
loop_
_entity.id
_entity.type
_entity.pdbx_description
1 polymer ?
#
loop_
_entity_poly.entity_id
_entity_poly.type
_entity_poly.pdbx_seq_one_letter_code
_entity_poly.pdbx_strand_id
1 'polypeptide(L)'
;MLIKFVKFVLILLFFQSPLYSKNKTLNGFNSYHLSNYFSGIVAYNNNDNSQALKFFQSSKYLIKKHNSYLKKYVYALVLEGKVLQATREIKHNLTEDNSNFFEAHLILALDSLNRKNYRKSKKHLQRSYELINNDRLSLIIFETLRQYLYVFEENKIPTIKNKFGNFSFINEVFQRCYLKDENIKIYFNNLINSENDADYSRYTFFYLNYLLKKNEYEEAKNITNNIEYLNSSLLVSQGKKWIESQKIEEFKKIFSCNNPTDITAE
;
A
#
# COMPACT_ATOMS: atom_id res chain seq x y z
N MET A 1 23.60 -57.41 -42.13
CA MET A 1 23.05 -56.18 -42.75
C MET A 1 21.57 -56.05 -42.55
N LEU A 2 20.78 -57.07 -42.65
CA LEU A 2 19.31 -57.08 -42.52
C LEU A 2 18.84 -56.56 -41.16
N ILE A 3 19.43 -56.94 -40.02
CA ILE A 3 19.05 -56.61 -38.66
C ILE A 3 19.22 -55.09 -38.38
N LYS A 4 20.25 -54.46 -38.96
CA LYS A 4 20.44 -53.02 -38.84
C LYS A 4 19.38 -52.22 -39.61
N PHE A 5 18.97 -52.73 -40.75
CA PHE A 5 17.91 -52.13 -41.58
C PHE A 5 16.55 -52.23 -40.90
N VAL A 6 16.21 -53.38 -40.31
CA VAL A 6 14.96 -53.56 -39.56
C VAL A 6 14.88 -52.62 -38.32
N LYS A 7 15.98 -52.44 -37.59
CA LYS A 7 16.01 -51.48 -36.46
C LYS A 7 15.83 -50.04 -36.94
N PHE A 8 16.38 -49.66 -38.07
CA PHE A 8 16.21 -48.32 -38.61
C PHE A 8 14.78 -48.05 -39.08
N VAL A 9 14.13 -49.01 -39.70
CA VAL A 9 12.72 -48.93 -40.11
C VAL A 9 11.76 -48.86 -38.88
N LEU A 10 12.07 -49.60 -37.81
CA LEU A 10 11.32 -49.55 -36.56
C LEU A 10 11.40 -48.17 -35.88
N ILE A 11 12.60 -47.57 -35.90
CA ILE A 11 12.78 -46.21 -35.36
C ILE A 11 11.99 -45.18 -36.18
N LEU A 12 11.99 -45.26 -37.51
CA LEU A 12 11.24 -44.38 -38.39
C LEU A 12 9.71 -44.51 -38.18
N LEU A 13 9.18 -45.68 -37.83
CA LEU A 13 7.77 -45.87 -37.54
C LEU A 13 7.32 -45.20 -36.23
N PHE A 14 8.23 -45.09 -35.26
CA PHE A 14 7.95 -44.34 -34.03
C PHE A 14 7.84 -42.81 -34.24
N PHE A 15 8.52 -42.26 -35.28
CA PHE A 15 8.40 -40.85 -35.62
C PHE A 15 7.16 -40.50 -36.45
N GLN A 16 6.44 -41.48 -36.95
CA GLN A 16 5.24 -41.26 -37.76
C GLN A 16 3.92 -41.37 -36.97
N SER A 17 3.98 -41.63 -35.67
CA SER A 17 2.78 -41.47 -34.86
C SER A 17 2.42 -39.97 -34.80
N PRO A 18 1.35 -39.50 -35.51
CA PRO A 18 0.91 -38.14 -35.32
C PRO A 18 0.55 -38.06 -33.86
N LEU A 19 1.24 -37.19 -33.12
CA LEU A 19 0.80 -36.73 -31.82
C LEU A 19 -0.53 -35.98 -32.05
N TYR A 20 -1.61 -36.74 -32.16
CA TYR A 20 -2.95 -36.22 -31.96
C TYR A 20 -3.02 -35.80 -30.50
N SER A 21 -2.44 -34.64 -30.21
CA SER A 21 -2.89 -33.85 -29.09
C SER A 21 -4.37 -33.60 -29.36
N LYS A 22 -5.22 -34.44 -28.73
CA LYS A 22 -6.63 -34.11 -28.59
C LYS A 22 -6.61 -32.72 -27.94
N ASN A 23 -6.83 -31.71 -28.76
CA ASN A 23 -7.26 -30.40 -28.28
C ASN A 23 -8.60 -30.65 -27.55
N LYS A 24 -8.52 -31.15 -26.32
CA LYS A 24 -9.55 -30.80 -25.34
C LYS A 24 -9.48 -29.27 -25.32
N THR A 25 -10.35 -28.66 -26.12
CA THR A 25 -10.72 -27.27 -25.89
C THR A 25 -11.04 -27.20 -24.43
N LEU A 26 -10.09 -26.72 -23.64
CA LEU A 26 -10.34 -26.30 -22.27
C LEU A 26 -11.42 -25.23 -22.42
N ASN A 27 -12.67 -25.68 -22.31
CA ASN A 27 -13.84 -24.85 -22.52
C ASN A 27 -13.68 -23.63 -21.60
N GLY A 28 -13.20 -22.54 -22.17
CA GLY A 28 -13.16 -21.27 -21.49
C GLY A 28 -11.81 -20.54 -21.41
N PHE A 29 -10.66 -21.15 -21.75
CA PHE A 29 -9.39 -20.44 -21.73
C PHE A 29 -8.82 -20.24 -23.15
N ASN A 30 -8.83 -19.01 -23.63
CA ASN A 30 -8.13 -18.63 -24.83
C ASN A 30 -6.64 -18.50 -24.48
N SER A 31 -5.75 -19.16 -25.28
CA SER A 31 -4.29 -19.10 -25.12
C SER A 31 -3.75 -17.65 -25.11
N TYR A 32 -4.37 -16.76 -25.87
CA TYR A 32 -4.05 -15.34 -25.90
C TYR A 32 -4.20 -14.69 -24.51
N HIS A 33 -5.30 -14.94 -23.80
CA HIS A 33 -5.52 -14.37 -22.47
C HIS A 33 -4.57 -14.95 -21.42
N LEU A 34 -4.28 -16.25 -21.49
CA LEU A 34 -3.29 -16.87 -20.60
C LEU A 34 -1.89 -16.34 -20.85
N SER A 35 -1.47 -16.24 -22.11
CA SER A 35 -0.16 -15.68 -22.47
C SER A 35 -0.01 -14.24 -21.93
N ASN A 36 -1.00 -13.38 -22.15
CA ASN A 36 -0.96 -12.02 -21.59
C ASN A 36 -0.94 -12.02 -20.05
N TYR A 37 -1.71 -12.90 -19.40
CA TYR A 37 -1.67 -12.99 -17.94
C TYR A 37 -0.28 -13.35 -17.41
N PHE A 38 0.37 -14.36 -17.98
CA PHE A 38 1.73 -14.73 -17.59
C PHE A 38 2.76 -13.65 -17.94
N SER A 39 2.63 -12.99 -19.09
CA SER A 39 3.47 -11.83 -19.43
C SER A 39 3.28 -10.70 -18.42
N GLY A 40 2.06 -10.49 -17.96
CA GLY A 40 1.77 -9.54 -16.89
C GLY A 40 2.44 -9.89 -15.57
N ILE A 41 2.45 -11.16 -15.18
CA ILE A 41 3.17 -11.63 -13.99
C ILE A 41 4.68 -11.41 -14.13
N VAL A 42 5.26 -11.72 -15.28
CA VAL A 42 6.69 -11.52 -15.53
C VAL A 42 7.05 -10.03 -15.44
N ALA A 43 6.30 -9.17 -16.12
CA ALA A 43 6.51 -7.72 -16.06
C ALA A 43 6.38 -7.18 -14.63
N TYR A 44 5.36 -7.62 -13.89
CA TYR A 44 5.16 -7.26 -12.49
C TYR A 44 6.35 -7.64 -11.61
N ASN A 45 6.86 -8.85 -11.75
CA ASN A 45 8.02 -9.33 -10.97
C ASN A 45 9.32 -8.60 -11.34
N ASN A 46 9.39 -8.04 -12.54
CA ASN A 46 10.50 -7.18 -12.99
C ASN A 46 10.31 -5.70 -12.64
N ASN A 47 9.29 -5.36 -11.83
CA ASN A 47 8.92 -3.98 -11.46
C ASN A 47 8.53 -3.09 -12.65
N ASP A 48 8.21 -3.67 -13.81
CA ASP A 48 7.63 -2.94 -14.95
C ASP A 48 6.10 -2.89 -14.81
N ASN A 49 5.64 -2.03 -13.91
CA ASN A 49 4.23 -1.94 -13.53
C ASN A 49 3.36 -1.49 -14.71
N SER A 50 3.87 -0.61 -15.56
CA SER A 50 3.15 -0.11 -16.74
C SER A 50 2.87 -1.23 -17.74
N GLN A 51 3.86 -2.05 -18.07
CA GLN A 51 3.67 -3.20 -18.95
C GLN A 51 2.82 -4.29 -18.29
N ALA A 52 3.03 -4.54 -16.99
CA ALA A 52 2.20 -5.48 -16.23
C ALA A 52 0.72 -5.10 -16.33
N LEU A 53 0.40 -3.81 -16.13
CA LEU A 53 -0.98 -3.34 -16.23
C LEU A 53 -1.56 -3.51 -17.64
N LYS A 54 -0.80 -3.23 -18.72
CA LYS A 54 -1.24 -3.43 -20.11
C LYS A 54 -1.57 -4.90 -20.37
N PHE A 55 -0.71 -5.83 -19.95
CA PHE A 55 -0.92 -7.26 -20.12
C PHE A 55 -2.11 -7.76 -19.31
N PHE A 56 -2.29 -7.31 -18.06
CA PHE A 56 -3.47 -7.66 -17.28
C PHE A 56 -4.74 -7.09 -17.92
N GLN A 57 -4.73 -5.86 -18.43
CA GLN A 57 -5.89 -5.31 -19.16
C GLN A 57 -6.27 -6.16 -20.36
N SER A 58 -5.28 -6.62 -21.15
CA SER A 58 -5.51 -7.48 -22.33
C SER A 58 -6.04 -8.87 -21.96
N SER A 59 -5.81 -9.31 -20.73
CA SER A 59 -6.30 -10.61 -20.21
C SER A 59 -7.49 -10.49 -19.25
N LYS A 60 -8.16 -9.34 -19.21
CA LYS A 60 -9.26 -9.04 -18.25
C LYS A 60 -10.41 -10.06 -18.29
N TYR A 61 -10.58 -10.78 -19.39
CA TYR A 61 -11.53 -11.91 -19.50
C TYR A 61 -11.33 -12.96 -18.40
N LEU A 62 -10.10 -13.09 -17.85
CA LEU A 62 -9.78 -14.06 -16.81
C LEU A 62 -10.27 -13.67 -15.41
N ILE A 63 -10.75 -12.45 -15.21
CA ILE A 63 -11.10 -11.91 -13.88
C ILE A 63 -12.15 -12.77 -13.14
N LYS A 64 -13.08 -13.38 -13.87
CA LYS A 64 -14.10 -14.29 -13.31
C LYS A 64 -13.75 -15.77 -13.44
N LYS A 65 -12.60 -16.10 -14.03
CA LYS A 65 -12.22 -17.48 -14.37
C LYS A 65 -10.93 -17.93 -13.69
N HIS A 66 -10.17 -16.99 -13.14
CA HIS A 66 -8.89 -17.27 -12.50
C HIS A 66 -8.79 -16.55 -11.17
N ASN A 67 -8.81 -17.31 -10.08
CA ASN A 67 -8.91 -16.79 -8.71
C ASN A 67 -7.85 -15.73 -8.35
N SER A 68 -6.61 -15.91 -8.79
CA SER A 68 -5.52 -14.99 -8.49
C SER A 68 -5.49 -13.75 -9.39
N TYR A 69 -6.33 -13.69 -10.43
CA TYR A 69 -6.27 -12.61 -11.42
C TYR A 69 -6.62 -11.25 -10.82
N LEU A 70 -7.74 -11.15 -10.11
CA LEU A 70 -8.20 -9.90 -9.54
C LEU A 70 -7.13 -9.27 -8.62
N LYS A 71 -6.50 -10.08 -7.77
CA LYS A 71 -5.45 -9.62 -6.86
C LYS A 71 -4.27 -9.00 -7.62
N LYS A 72 -3.75 -9.67 -8.63
CA LYS A 72 -2.62 -9.20 -9.45
C LYS A 72 -2.97 -7.94 -10.25
N TYR A 73 -4.17 -7.90 -10.83
CA TYR A 73 -4.65 -6.75 -11.58
C TYR A 73 -4.83 -5.52 -10.68
N VAL A 74 -5.41 -5.70 -9.49
CA VAL A 74 -5.55 -4.64 -8.48
C VAL A 74 -4.19 -4.08 -8.06
N TYR A 75 -3.21 -4.96 -7.83
CA TYR A 75 -1.86 -4.52 -7.48
C TYR A 75 -1.23 -3.66 -8.59
N ALA A 76 -1.31 -4.11 -9.84
CA ALA A 76 -0.79 -3.33 -10.96
C ALA A 76 -1.49 -1.96 -11.09
N LEU A 77 -2.81 -1.90 -10.86
CA LEU A 77 -3.54 -0.63 -10.84
C LEU A 77 -3.07 0.31 -9.72
N VAL A 78 -2.88 -0.21 -8.51
CA VAL A 78 -2.43 0.59 -7.36
C VAL A 78 -1.01 1.12 -7.58
N LEU A 79 -0.10 0.28 -8.07
CA LEU A 79 1.29 0.65 -8.35
C LEU A 79 1.41 1.72 -9.47
N GLU A 80 0.43 1.75 -10.39
CA GLU A 80 0.31 2.80 -11.43
C GLU A 80 -0.53 4.02 -10.97
N GLY A 81 -0.80 4.16 -9.67
CA GLY A 81 -1.57 5.28 -9.11
C GLY A 81 -3.07 5.26 -9.44
N LYS A 82 -3.58 4.20 -10.09
CA LYS A 82 -4.99 4.10 -10.53
C LYS A 82 -5.91 3.54 -9.44
N VAL A 83 -5.80 4.08 -8.23
CA VAL A 83 -6.52 3.58 -7.03
C VAL A 83 -8.04 3.61 -7.19
N LEU A 84 -8.60 4.65 -7.81
CA LEU A 84 -10.05 4.71 -8.06
C LEU A 84 -10.52 3.61 -9.01
N GLN A 85 -9.71 3.24 -10.00
CA GLN A 85 -10.02 2.12 -10.88
C GLN A 85 -9.90 0.79 -10.14
N ALA A 86 -8.85 0.60 -9.33
CA ALA A 86 -8.70 -0.58 -8.49
C ALA A 86 -9.92 -0.78 -7.58
N THR A 87 -10.38 0.29 -6.91
CA THR A 87 -11.57 0.27 -6.06
C THR A 87 -12.83 -0.17 -6.83
N ARG A 88 -13.02 0.32 -8.07
CA ARG A 88 -14.14 -0.10 -8.92
C ARG A 88 -14.07 -1.56 -9.32
N GLU A 89 -12.88 -2.04 -9.73
CA GLU A 89 -12.69 -3.44 -10.11
C GLU A 89 -12.93 -4.38 -8.91
N ILE A 90 -12.48 -4.02 -7.72
CA ILE A 90 -12.77 -4.76 -6.49
C ILE A 90 -14.29 -4.83 -6.26
N LYS A 91 -14.99 -3.68 -6.25
CA LYS A 91 -16.45 -3.64 -6.00
C LYS A 91 -17.25 -4.48 -6.98
N HIS A 92 -16.78 -4.61 -8.22
CA HIS A 92 -17.47 -5.35 -9.28
C HIS A 92 -17.20 -6.86 -9.29
N ASN A 93 -15.98 -7.24 -8.88
CA ASN A 93 -15.48 -8.60 -9.13
C ASN A 93 -15.11 -9.36 -7.85
N LEU A 94 -15.12 -8.72 -6.66
CA LEU A 94 -14.85 -9.40 -5.41
C LEU A 94 -16.02 -10.33 -5.06
N THR A 95 -15.73 -11.63 -4.97
CA THR A 95 -16.67 -12.66 -4.54
C THR A 95 -16.16 -13.33 -3.26
N GLU A 96 -17.04 -13.92 -2.46
CA GLU A 96 -16.64 -14.56 -1.20
C GLU A 96 -15.78 -15.81 -1.42
N ASP A 97 -15.96 -16.52 -2.53
CA ASP A 97 -15.39 -17.85 -2.70
C ASP A 97 -13.95 -17.87 -3.23
N ASN A 98 -13.52 -16.94 -4.11
CA ASN A 98 -12.27 -17.15 -4.85
C ASN A 98 -11.40 -15.91 -5.10
N SER A 99 -11.87 -14.73 -4.79
CA SER A 99 -11.13 -13.47 -5.05
C SER A 99 -10.96 -12.61 -3.82
N ASN A 100 -11.24 -13.17 -2.64
CA ASN A 100 -11.18 -12.47 -1.38
C ASN A 100 -9.72 -12.39 -0.88
N PHE A 101 -9.22 -11.19 -0.65
CA PHE A 101 -7.86 -10.96 -0.17
C PHE A 101 -7.78 -9.71 0.72
N PHE A 102 -6.84 -9.72 1.66
CA PHE A 102 -6.66 -8.69 2.68
C PHE A 102 -6.67 -7.28 2.10
N GLU A 103 -5.86 -7.03 1.08
CA GLU A 103 -5.64 -5.70 0.51
C GLU A 103 -6.88 -5.16 -0.22
N ALA A 104 -7.76 -6.03 -0.76
CA ALA A 104 -9.03 -5.58 -1.34
C ALA A 104 -9.92 -4.93 -0.28
N HIS A 105 -10.06 -5.58 0.86
CA HIS A 105 -10.87 -5.03 1.96
C HIS A 105 -10.21 -3.80 2.58
N LEU A 106 -8.88 -3.74 2.63
CA LEU A 106 -8.13 -2.56 3.05
C LEU A 106 -8.45 -1.36 2.16
N ILE A 107 -8.37 -1.51 0.83
CA ILE A 107 -8.70 -0.46 -0.15
C ILE A 107 -10.17 -0.01 0.01
N LEU A 108 -11.09 -0.94 0.19
CA LEU A 108 -12.51 -0.61 0.40
C LEU A 108 -12.77 0.09 1.75
N ALA A 109 -12.02 -0.27 2.79
CA ALA A 109 -12.08 0.42 4.08
C ALA A 109 -11.61 1.87 3.96
N LEU A 110 -10.47 2.09 3.27
CA LEU A 110 -9.93 3.43 3.02
C LEU A 110 -10.86 4.28 2.11
N ASP A 111 -11.41 3.71 1.03
CA ASP A 111 -12.40 4.41 0.20
C ASP A 111 -13.65 4.82 1.00
N SER A 112 -14.09 3.96 1.91
CA SER A 112 -15.23 4.24 2.78
C SER A 112 -14.89 5.31 3.84
N LEU A 113 -13.67 5.27 4.38
CA LEU A 113 -13.17 6.26 5.33
C LEU A 113 -13.04 7.65 4.69
N ASN A 114 -12.48 7.73 3.49
CA ASN A 114 -12.39 8.98 2.72
C ASN A 114 -13.75 9.62 2.47
N ARG A 115 -14.80 8.80 2.35
CA ARG A 115 -16.20 9.24 2.23
C ARG A 115 -16.88 9.47 3.58
N LYS A 116 -16.16 9.44 4.69
CA LYS A 116 -16.68 9.55 6.07
C LYS A 116 -17.76 8.48 6.42
N ASN A 117 -17.77 7.37 5.69
CA ASN A 117 -18.68 6.26 5.99
C ASN A 117 -18.00 5.27 6.95
N TYR A 118 -17.91 5.66 8.22
CA TYR A 118 -17.21 4.90 9.27
C TYR A 118 -17.79 3.49 9.45
N ARG A 119 -19.11 3.33 9.40
CA ARG A 119 -19.77 2.03 9.52
C ARG A 119 -19.31 1.05 8.43
N LYS A 120 -19.25 1.52 7.18
CA LYS A 120 -18.82 0.70 6.04
C LYS A 120 -17.32 0.42 6.10
N SER A 121 -16.53 1.41 6.51
CA SER A 121 -15.10 1.27 6.72
C SER A 121 -14.80 0.19 7.77
N LYS A 122 -15.48 0.22 8.93
CA LYS A 122 -15.37 -0.81 9.99
C LYS A 122 -15.68 -2.21 9.45
N LYS A 123 -16.76 -2.35 8.67
CA LYS A 123 -17.15 -3.64 8.10
C LYS A 123 -16.05 -4.22 7.20
N HIS A 124 -15.48 -3.40 6.31
CA HIS A 124 -14.40 -3.85 5.43
C HIS A 124 -13.12 -4.13 6.22
N LEU A 125 -12.80 -3.29 7.20
CA LEU A 125 -11.63 -3.51 8.05
C LEU A 125 -11.73 -4.81 8.83
N GLN A 126 -12.92 -5.15 9.39
CA GLN A 126 -13.16 -6.43 10.04
C GLN A 126 -12.97 -7.61 9.08
N ARG A 127 -13.46 -7.50 7.84
CA ARG A 127 -13.25 -8.53 6.82
C ARG A 127 -11.77 -8.68 6.45
N SER A 128 -11.00 -7.59 6.41
CA SER A 128 -9.55 -7.68 6.19
C SER A 128 -8.85 -8.45 7.31
N TYR A 129 -9.28 -8.27 8.56
CA TYR A 129 -8.71 -8.98 9.71
C TYR A 129 -8.87 -10.49 9.59
N GLU A 130 -10.04 -10.96 9.13
CA GLU A 130 -10.34 -12.39 8.93
C GLU A 130 -9.42 -13.05 7.88
N LEU A 131 -8.76 -12.26 7.05
CA LEU A 131 -7.88 -12.71 5.96
C LEU A 131 -6.38 -12.60 6.31
N ILE A 132 -6.04 -12.20 7.54
CA ILE A 132 -4.65 -12.13 7.99
C ILE A 132 -4.14 -13.53 8.35
N ASN A 133 -3.22 -14.04 7.54
CA ASN A 133 -2.58 -15.33 7.73
C ASN A 133 -1.25 -15.17 8.49
N ASN A 134 -1.29 -14.88 9.79
CA ASN A 134 -0.09 -14.73 10.66
C ASN A 134 0.97 -13.73 10.14
N ASP A 135 0.61 -12.88 9.19
CA ASP A 135 1.49 -11.83 8.68
C ASP A 135 1.50 -10.63 9.63
N ARG A 136 2.65 -10.42 10.27
CA ARG A 136 2.84 -9.33 11.24
C ARG A 136 2.64 -7.95 10.62
N LEU A 137 3.04 -7.75 9.35
CA LEU A 137 2.88 -6.47 8.68
C LEU A 137 1.40 -6.16 8.44
N SER A 138 0.64 -7.11 7.94
CA SER A 138 -0.81 -6.97 7.75
C SER A 138 -1.53 -6.67 9.08
N LEU A 139 -1.10 -7.30 10.17
CA LEU A 139 -1.66 -7.02 11.49
C LEU A 139 -1.34 -5.59 11.98
N ILE A 140 -0.14 -5.10 11.76
CA ILE A 140 0.25 -3.71 12.09
C ILE A 140 -0.59 -2.71 11.28
N ILE A 141 -0.75 -2.94 9.98
CA ILE A 141 -1.55 -2.10 9.09
C ILE A 141 -3.02 -2.07 9.53
N PHE A 142 -3.59 -3.25 9.79
CA PHE A 142 -4.95 -3.37 10.29
C PHE A 142 -5.15 -2.59 11.59
N GLU A 143 -4.28 -2.81 12.59
CA GLU A 143 -4.39 -2.18 13.90
C GLU A 143 -4.22 -0.66 13.81
N THR A 144 -3.27 -0.19 12.99
CA THR A 144 -3.08 1.24 12.73
C THR A 144 -4.36 1.87 12.18
N LEU A 145 -4.95 1.28 11.15
CA LEU A 145 -6.19 1.81 10.55
C LEU A 145 -7.38 1.73 11.52
N ARG A 146 -7.47 0.68 12.32
CA ARG A 146 -8.50 0.54 13.35
C ARG A 146 -8.42 1.67 14.37
N GLN A 147 -7.20 2.04 14.78
CA GLN A 147 -6.97 3.15 15.71
C GLN A 147 -7.36 4.49 15.10
N TYR A 148 -6.91 4.79 13.88
CA TYR A 148 -7.30 6.03 13.20
C TYR A 148 -8.80 6.11 12.95
N LEU A 149 -9.44 5.03 12.56
CA LEU A 149 -10.89 4.97 12.37
C LEU A 149 -11.63 5.31 13.67
N TYR A 150 -11.16 4.79 14.82
CA TYR A 150 -11.68 5.12 16.12
C TYR A 150 -11.50 6.61 16.46
N VAL A 151 -10.28 7.14 16.23
CA VAL A 151 -9.99 8.56 16.48
C VAL A 151 -10.89 9.48 15.66
N PHE A 152 -11.10 9.17 14.38
CA PHE A 152 -11.93 10.01 13.50
C PHE A 152 -13.43 9.94 13.81
N GLU A 153 -13.89 8.84 14.35
CA GLU A 153 -15.31 8.66 14.71
C GLU A 153 -15.63 9.18 16.11
N GLU A 154 -14.79 8.83 17.09
CA GLU A 154 -15.05 9.09 18.50
C GLU A 154 -14.36 10.36 19.02
N ASN A 155 -13.45 10.96 18.25
CA ASN A 155 -12.62 12.09 18.66
C ASN A 155 -11.87 11.85 20.00
N LYS A 156 -11.38 10.63 20.19
CA LYS A 156 -10.64 10.19 21.39
C LYS A 156 -9.47 9.31 21.02
N ILE A 157 -8.42 9.32 21.86
CA ILE A 157 -7.32 8.37 21.76
C ILE A 157 -7.80 6.97 22.16
N PRO A 158 -7.59 5.94 21.32
CA PRO A 158 -7.98 4.58 21.66
C PRO A 158 -7.08 4.00 22.76
N THR A 159 -7.66 3.15 23.62
CA THR A 159 -6.84 2.31 24.50
C THR A 159 -6.17 1.23 23.68
N ILE A 160 -4.85 1.29 23.57
CA ILE A 160 -4.07 0.35 22.77
C ILE A 160 -3.78 -0.90 23.61
N LYS A 161 -4.39 -2.03 23.25
CA LYS A 161 -4.13 -3.34 23.89
C LYS A 161 -2.84 -3.98 23.37
N ASN A 162 -2.64 -3.93 22.05
CA ASN A 162 -1.46 -4.52 21.40
C ASN A 162 -0.52 -3.38 20.97
N LYS A 163 0.64 -3.31 21.59
CA LYS A 163 1.68 -2.34 21.19
C LYS A 163 2.60 -2.97 20.17
N PHE A 164 2.75 -2.31 19.03
CA PHE A 164 3.69 -2.69 17.98
C PHE A 164 4.96 -1.83 18.03
N GLY A 165 5.55 -1.74 19.22
CA GLY A 165 6.76 -0.96 19.43
C GLY A 165 6.62 0.49 18.93
N ASN A 166 7.58 0.88 18.13
CA ASN A 166 7.70 2.25 17.64
C ASN A 166 6.52 2.76 16.79
N PHE A 167 5.84 1.87 16.05
CA PHE A 167 4.64 2.24 15.28
C PHE A 167 3.50 2.75 16.16
N SER A 168 3.31 2.15 17.33
CA SER A 168 2.26 2.59 18.27
C SER A 168 2.54 3.99 18.79
N PHE A 169 3.80 4.30 19.08
CA PHE A 169 4.20 5.62 19.54
C PHE A 169 4.05 6.69 18.45
N ILE A 170 4.53 6.40 17.24
CA ILE A 170 4.36 7.30 16.08
C ILE A 170 2.87 7.58 15.84
N ASN A 171 2.04 6.54 15.80
CA ASN A 171 0.60 6.68 15.59
C ASN A 171 -0.05 7.55 16.66
N GLU A 172 0.31 7.36 17.93
CA GLU A 172 -0.22 8.16 19.04
C GLU A 172 0.10 9.65 18.86
N VAL A 173 1.34 10.00 18.50
CA VAL A 173 1.73 11.41 18.26
C VAL A 173 0.85 12.03 17.18
N PHE A 174 0.67 11.38 16.03
CA PHE A 174 -0.15 11.93 14.95
C PHE A 174 -1.64 11.95 15.28
N GLN A 175 -2.16 10.98 16.02
CA GLN A 175 -3.54 10.97 16.51
C GLN A 175 -3.80 12.14 17.46
N ARG A 176 -2.86 12.41 18.40
CA ARG A 176 -2.93 13.57 19.30
C ARG A 176 -2.84 14.89 18.54
N CYS A 177 -1.98 14.95 17.52
CA CYS A 177 -1.89 16.09 16.63
C CYS A 177 -3.25 16.39 15.95
N TYR A 178 -3.90 15.36 15.40
CA TYR A 178 -5.22 15.45 14.80
C TYR A 178 -6.28 15.95 15.80
N LEU A 179 -6.25 15.45 17.02
CA LEU A 179 -7.17 15.83 18.10
C LEU A 179 -6.86 17.19 18.71
N LYS A 180 -5.79 17.87 18.29
CA LYS A 180 -5.32 19.15 18.85
C LYS A 180 -5.02 19.08 20.35
N ASP A 181 -4.43 17.98 20.79
CA ASP A 181 -4.03 17.78 22.19
C ASP A 181 -3.10 18.91 22.65
N GLU A 182 -3.37 19.49 23.81
CA GLU A 182 -2.59 20.61 24.37
C GLU A 182 -1.12 20.23 24.62
N ASN A 183 -0.87 18.97 24.94
CA ASN A 183 0.45 18.43 25.23
C ASN A 183 1.22 17.91 23.98
N ILE A 184 0.71 18.14 22.77
CA ILE A 184 1.27 17.56 21.55
C ILE A 184 2.75 17.87 21.34
N LYS A 185 3.24 19.02 21.77
CA LYS A 185 4.66 19.40 21.71
C LYS A 185 5.54 18.42 22.50
N ILE A 186 5.09 18.02 23.70
CA ILE A 186 5.81 17.07 24.54
C ILE A 186 5.92 15.72 23.80
N TYR A 187 4.83 15.29 23.14
CA TYR A 187 4.82 14.05 22.38
C TYR A 187 5.73 14.09 21.14
N PHE A 188 5.74 15.20 20.40
CA PHE A 188 6.68 15.38 19.30
C PHE A 188 8.13 15.41 19.78
N ASN A 189 8.43 16.19 20.84
CA ASN A 189 9.77 16.22 21.41
C ASN A 189 10.24 14.85 21.87
N ASN A 190 9.39 14.09 22.55
CA ASN A 190 9.71 12.72 22.96
C ASN A 190 9.91 11.79 21.75
N LEU A 191 9.19 12.00 20.65
CA LEU A 191 9.36 11.21 19.44
C LEU A 191 10.70 11.48 18.78
N ILE A 192 11.10 12.75 18.57
CA ILE A 192 12.32 13.10 17.85
C ILE A 192 13.60 12.91 18.68
N ASN A 193 13.49 12.93 20.01
CA ASN A 193 14.61 12.77 20.94
C ASN A 193 14.63 11.40 21.63
N SER A 194 13.87 10.41 21.12
CA SER A 194 13.85 9.09 21.74
C SER A 194 15.22 8.42 21.55
N GLU A 195 15.84 7.99 22.65
CA GLU A 195 17.15 7.29 22.70
C GLU A 195 17.09 5.84 22.21
N ASN A 196 16.00 5.43 21.59
CA ASN A 196 15.87 4.07 21.07
C ASN A 196 16.73 3.89 19.81
N ASP A 197 17.14 2.65 19.52
CA ASP A 197 17.94 2.27 18.34
C ASP A 197 17.38 2.69 16.97
N ALA A 198 16.20 3.28 16.93
CA ALA A 198 15.52 3.73 15.71
C ALA A 198 15.65 5.24 15.56
N ASP A 199 16.17 5.67 14.42
CA ASP A 199 16.24 7.08 14.03
C ASP A 199 14.84 7.64 13.71
N TYR A 200 14.32 8.45 14.62
CA TYR A 200 13.06 9.20 14.45
C TYR A 200 13.26 10.63 13.97
N SER A 201 14.48 11.04 13.69
CA SER A 201 14.81 12.41 13.26
C SER A 201 13.95 12.88 12.07
N ARG A 202 13.53 11.94 11.19
CA ARG A 202 12.62 12.22 10.06
C ARG A 202 11.31 12.88 10.48
N TYR A 203 10.83 12.61 11.69
CA TYR A 203 9.58 13.20 12.20
C TYR A 203 9.73 14.65 12.65
N THR A 204 10.98 15.13 12.79
CA THR A 204 11.29 16.55 12.99
C THR A 204 10.66 17.42 11.90
N PHE A 205 10.58 16.93 10.66
CA PHE A 205 9.92 17.63 9.57
C PHE A 205 8.46 17.97 9.88
N PHE A 206 7.70 17.02 10.43
CA PHE A 206 6.31 17.23 10.79
C PHE A 206 6.15 18.14 12.01
N TYR A 207 7.07 18.02 12.98
CA TYR A 207 7.07 18.89 14.15
C TYR A 207 7.39 20.35 13.78
N LEU A 208 8.38 20.60 12.93
CA LEU A 208 8.69 21.93 12.40
C LEU A 208 7.49 22.53 11.69
N ASN A 209 6.81 21.76 10.86
CA ASN A 209 5.60 22.22 10.17
C ASN A 209 4.48 22.58 11.16
N TYR A 210 4.29 21.78 12.21
CA TYR A 210 3.33 22.06 13.28
C TYR A 210 3.66 23.38 13.99
N LEU A 211 4.91 23.59 14.41
CA LEU A 211 5.37 24.82 15.08
C LEU A 211 5.15 26.05 14.21
N LEU A 212 5.52 25.97 12.93
CA LEU A 212 5.32 27.08 11.99
C LEU A 212 3.85 27.43 11.78
N LYS A 213 2.96 26.45 11.77
CA LYS A 213 1.50 26.70 11.73
C LYS A 213 0.97 27.36 12.99
N LYS A 214 1.62 27.14 14.11
CA LYS A 214 1.32 27.82 15.40
C LYS A 214 2.00 29.17 15.53
N ASN A 215 2.77 29.62 14.51
CA ASN A 215 3.58 30.82 14.51
C ASN A 215 4.71 30.81 15.56
N GLU A 216 5.17 29.62 15.94
CA GLU A 216 6.24 29.41 16.92
C GLU A 216 7.61 29.35 16.19
N TYR A 217 7.96 30.44 15.52
CA TYR A 217 9.12 30.54 14.63
C TYR A 217 10.45 30.35 15.36
N GLU A 218 10.59 30.91 16.56
CA GLU A 218 11.84 30.83 17.34
C GLU A 218 12.13 29.39 17.78
N GLU A 219 11.12 28.64 18.21
CA GLU A 219 11.27 27.24 18.57
C GLU A 219 11.64 26.38 17.33
N ALA A 220 10.96 26.60 16.22
CA ALA A 220 11.28 25.92 14.96
C ALA A 220 12.73 26.21 14.52
N LYS A 221 13.19 27.47 14.64
CA LYS A 221 14.56 27.87 14.31
C LYS A 221 15.59 27.23 15.24
N ASN A 222 15.32 27.19 16.53
CA ASN A 222 16.19 26.51 17.51
C ASN A 222 16.37 25.03 17.18
N ILE A 223 15.29 24.34 16.83
CA ILE A 223 15.37 22.94 16.41
C ILE A 223 16.21 22.80 15.12
N THR A 224 15.99 23.67 14.13
CA THR A 224 16.73 23.59 12.85
C THR A 224 18.21 23.89 13.00
N ASN A 225 18.63 24.74 13.93
CA ASN A 225 20.05 25.04 14.17
C ASN A 225 20.83 23.80 14.63
N ASN A 226 20.16 22.84 15.28
CA ASN A 226 20.76 21.59 15.76
C ASN A 226 20.72 20.46 14.72
N ILE A 227 20.16 20.69 13.52
CA ILE A 227 20.09 19.70 12.46
C ILE A 227 21.34 19.74 11.59
N GLU A 228 22.05 18.63 11.52
CA GLU A 228 23.17 18.44 10.59
C GLU A 228 22.67 17.91 9.24
N TYR A 229 22.97 18.62 8.14
CA TYR A 229 22.53 18.23 6.80
C TYR A 229 23.00 16.85 6.38
N LEU A 230 24.24 16.49 6.72
CA LEU A 230 24.86 15.22 6.31
C LEU A 230 24.24 14.00 6.98
N ASN A 231 23.70 14.19 8.18
CA ASN A 231 23.17 13.09 9.00
C ASN A 231 21.63 13.09 9.06
N SER A 232 20.99 14.08 8.43
CA SER A 232 19.52 14.18 8.48
C SER A 232 18.85 13.55 7.26
N SER A 233 17.61 13.08 7.44
CA SER A 233 16.81 12.60 6.33
C SER A 233 16.54 13.71 5.30
N LEU A 234 16.31 13.34 4.04
CA LEU A 234 16.00 14.27 2.96
C LEU A 234 14.86 15.25 3.31
N LEU A 235 13.80 14.74 3.96
CA LEU A 235 12.67 15.56 4.40
C LEU A 235 13.07 16.62 5.42
N VAL A 236 13.90 16.25 6.40
CA VAL A 236 14.36 17.16 7.46
C VAL A 236 15.27 18.23 6.86
N SER A 237 16.21 17.84 5.99
CA SER A 237 17.09 18.76 5.27
C SER A 237 16.29 19.73 4.39
N GLN A 238 15.24 19.26 3.73
CA GLN A 238 14.34 20.11 2.94
C GLN A 238 13.55 21.08 3.83
N GLY A 239 13.04 20.63 4.98
CA GLY A 239 12.36 21.48 5.96
C GLY A 239 13.27 22.60 6.47
N LYS A 240 14.50 22.27 6.85
CA LYS A 240 15.53 23.24 7.25
C LYS A 240 15.77 24.28 6.15
N LYS A 241 16.00 23.83 4.92
CA LYS A 241 16.23 24.71 3.76
C LYS A 241 15.06 25.68 3.52
N TRP A 242 13.82 25.25 3.70
CA TRP A 242 12.65 26.12 3.53
C TRP A 242 12.54 27.16 4.62
N ILE A 243 12.91 26.83 5.87
CA ILE A 243 12.95 27.80 6.97
C ILE A 243 14.03 28.84 6.72
N GLU A 244 15.24 28.41 6.34
CA GLU A 244 16.38 29.29 6.04
C GLU A 244 16.13 30.21 4.83
N SER A 245 15.47 29.69 3.78
CA SER A 245 15.12 30.44 2.56
C SER A 245 13.83 31.25 2.67
N GLN A 246 13.24 31.35 3.85
CA GLN A 246 11.96 32.03 4.12
C GLN A 246 10.75 31.52 3.32
N LYS A 247 10.83 30.28 2.79
CA LYS A 247 9.69 29.62 2.09
C LYS A 247 8.71 28.97 3.07
N ILE A 248 8.41 29.66 4.15
CA ILE A 248 7.62 29.17 5.28
C ILE A 248 6.18 28.86 4.85
N GLU A 249 5.58 29.69 4.01
CA GLU A 249 4.20 29.49 3.56
C GLU A 249 4.06 28.27 2.62
N GLU A 250 5.09 27.94 1.85
CA GLU A 250 5.13 26.69 1.07
C GLU A 250 5.22 25.49 2.00
N PHE A 251 6.09 25.57 3.02
CA PHE A 251 6.27 24.51 4.00
C PHE A 251 4.99 24.24 4.80
N LYS A 252 4.29 25.28 5.24
CA LYS A 252 3.01 25.16 5.99
C LYS A 252 1.94 24.39 5.21
N LYS A 253 1.97 24.37 3.88
CA LYS A 253 0.96 23.68 3.06
C LYS A 253 1.15 22.17 3.00
N ILE A 254 2.33 21.65 3.28
CA ILE A 254 2.69 20.24 3.04
C ILE A 254 2.07 19.29 4.05
N PHE A 255 1.99 19.70 5.31
CA PHE A 255 1.45 18.88 6.37
C PHE A 255 0.43 19.63 7.20
N SER A 256 -0.61 18.96 7.62
CA SER A 256 -1.60 19.47 8.57
C SER A 256 -2.04 18.38 9.53
N CYS A 257 -2.06 18.68 10.82
CA CYS A 257 -2.73 17.84 11.81
C CYS A 257 -4.26 17.85 11.63
N ASN A 258 -4.78 18.82 10.87
CA ASN A 258 -6.21 19.01 10.68
C ASN A 258 -6.66 18.27 9.43
N ASN A 259 -7.65 17.40 9.62
CA ASN A 259 -8.52 16.85 8.60
C ASN A 259 -7.88 16.03 7.48
N PRO A 260 -8.02 14.69 7.51
CA PRO A 260 -7.57 13.82 6.42
C PRO A 260 -8.34 14.03 5.10
N THR A 261 -9.36 14.90 5.07
CA THR A 261 -10.13 15.18 3.86
C THR A 261 -9.47 16.19 2.93
N ASP A 262 -8.43 16.89 3.38
CA ASP A 262 -7.65 17.81 2.54
C ASP A 262 -6.45 17.12 1.88
N ILE A 263 -6.27 15.84 2.11
CA ILE A 263 -5.38 15.00 1.33
C ILE A 263 -6.13 14.65 0.05
N THR A 264 -6.18 15.57 -0.89
CA THR A 264 -6.36 15.22 -2.29
C THR A 264 -5.11 14.43 -2.67
N ALA A 265 -5.24 13.10 -2.71
CA ALA A 265 -4.26 12.28 -3.36
C ALA A 265 -4.33 12.61 -4.86
N GLU A 266 -3.51 13.52 -5.34
CA GLU A 266 -3.08 13.60 -6.70
C GLU A 266 -1.99 12.58 -6.96
#